data_4cd0189c81bb7dae2c2c283d85b7d988
#
_entry.id   4cd0189c81bb7dae2c2c283d85b7d988
#
_cell.length_a   1.000
_cell.length_b   1.000
_cell.length_c   1.000
_cell.angle_alpha   90.00
_cell.angle_beta   90.00
_cell.angle_gamma   90.00
#
_symmetry.space_group_name_H-M   'P 1'
#
loop_
_entity.id
_entity.type
_entity.pdbx_description
1 polymer ?
#
loop_
_entity_poly.entity_id
_entity_poly.type
_entity_poly.pdbx_seq_one_letter_code
_entity_poly.pdbx_strand_id
1 'polypeptide(L)'
;MIPLFISRRHTYTVKPFLTIWCPSGTRPLQLISYQSLYRIESIRQGPLIFSDIDRLTPCQKELAFSLCEAIDEPLCQSLVLNHPQAVMTRERLLARLWKGGWNHYRIHPCAAEPDLPLRFPVFIRRIHDHNGPLTQLIHDRLELRNRIHALTLAGEQPNRLMIIEYLDTRGADGLFRKYSTFRIGNQIIPGHIIFSRHWVAKDSPPEPVREEERQFLHENPHREALMTIFKEACIEYGRIDYSLHEGNIQVWEINTNPILIYEKYRYAKEMLPLKQLLADRLNEALSEAAKIGGNGLIPGGEVQPIRLPLPRSPLLRWQRRLRPVFL
;
A
#
# COMPACT_ATOMS: atom_id res chain seq x y z
N MET A 1 12.73 10.53 -13.33
CA MET A 1 12.17 10.80 -11.98
C MET A 1 10.66 10.72 -12.08
N ILE A 2 10.01 9.87 -11.28
CA ILE A 2 8.56 9.66 -11.30
C ILE A 2 7.90 10.55 -10.25
N PRO A 3 6.89 11.38 -10.59
CA PRO A 3 6.06 12.08 -9.61
C PRO A 3 5.31 11.08 -8.71
N LEU A 4 5.56 11.14 -7.40
CA LEU A 4 4.86 10.38 -6.38
C LEU A 4 3.95 11.32 -5.60
N PHE A 5 2.64 11.20 -5.80
CA PHE A 5 1.64 11.94 -5.02
C PHE A 5 1.46 11.27 -3.65
N ILE A 6 1.70 12.05 -2.61
CA ILE A 6 1.78 11.55 -1.23
C ILE A 6 1.25 12.60 -0.24
N SER A 7 0.66 12.17 0.86
CA SER A 7 0.31 13.08 1.95
C SER A 7 1.57 13.63 2.61
N ARG A 8 1.63 14.95 2.81
CA ARG A 8 2.81 15.63 3.39
C ARG A 8 3.28 14.98 4.71
N ARG A 9 2.33 14.54 5.54
CA ARG A 9 2.60 13.91 6.83
C ARG A 9 3.23 12.51 6.71
N HIS A 10 3.10 11.86 5.56
CA HIS A 10 3.52 10.48 5.34
C HIS A 10 4.78 10.34 4.49
N THR A 11 5.46 11.43 4.16
CA THR A 11 6.70 11.40 3.37
C THR A 11 7.85 10.63 4.03
N TYR A 12 7.73 10.38 5.34
CA TYR A 12 8.70 9.55 6.10
C TYR A 12 8.79 8.11 5.59
N THR A 13 7.78 7.63 4.88
CA THR A 13 7.75 6.26 4.34
C THR A 13 8.77 6.03 3.21
N VAL A 14 9.11 7.09 2.48
CA VAL A 14 10.00 7.04 1.30
C VAL A 14 11.29 7.83 1.48
N LYS A 15 11.33 8.79 2.42
CA LYS A 15 12.51 9.64 2.63
C LYS A 15 13.79 8.85 2.92
N PRO A 16 13.83 7.87 3.84
CA PRO A 16 15.04 7.11 4.11
C PRO A 16 15.58 6.40 2.87
N PHE A 17 14.67 5.83 2.04
CA PHE A 17 15.05 5.24 0.77
C PHE A 17 15.77 6.25 -0.13
N LEU A 18 15.19 7.42 -0.35
CA LEU A 18 15.71 8.44 -1.26
C LEU A 18 17.02 9.08 -0.77
N THR A 19 17.22 9.18 0.56
CA THR A 19 18.36 9.92 1.13
C THR A 19 19.53 9.04 1.57
N ILE A 20 19.29 7.75 1.84
CA ILE A 20 20.28 6.87 2.46
C ILE A 20 20.63 5.67 1.57
N TRP A 21 19.64 5.16 0.81
CA TRP A 21 19.76 3.89 0.11
C TRP A 21 19.88 4.04 -1.42
N CYS A 22 19.40 5.15 -1.99
CA CYS A 22 19.61 5.41 -3.40
C CYS A 22 21.08 5.74 -3.70
N PRO A 23 21.62 5.33 -4.85
CA PRO A 23 22.94 5.74 -5.29
C PRO A 23 23.07 7.27 -5.34
N SER A 24 24.26 7.78 -5.01
CA SER A 24 24.54 9.23 -5.04
C SER A 24 24.17 9.85 -6.39
N GLY A 25 23.39 10.94 -6.35
CA GLY A 25 22.93 11.63 -7.57
C GLY A 25 21.67 11.04 -8.21
N THR A 26 21.17 9.89 -7.77
CA THR A 26 19.91 9.34 -8.28
C THR A 26 18.72 9.85 -7.48
N ARG A 27 17.65 10.22 -8.19
CA ARG A 27 16.36 10.61 -7.59
C ARG A 27 15.23 9.93 -8.35
N PRO A 28 14.91 8.67 -8.04
CA PRO A 28 13.90 7.95 -8.81
C PRO A 28 12.49 8.53 -8.63
N LEU A 29 12.19 9.17 -7.49
CA LEU A 29 10.89 9.73 -7.15
C LEU A 29 10.98 11.25 -6.88
N GLN A 30 9.97 11.99 -7.37
CA GLN A 30 9.69 13.37 -7.01
C GLN A 30 8.46 13.40 -6.10
N LEU A 31 8.62 13.79 -4.83
CA LEU A 31 7.52 13.84 -3.88
C LEU A 31 6.63 15.04 -4.11
N ILE A 32 5.35 14.82 -4.37
CA ILE A 32 4.35 15.85 -4.60
C ILE A 32 3.25 15.69 -3.55
N SER A 33 3.02 16.75 -2.80
CA SER A 33 1.99 16.73 -1.78
C SER A 33 0.60 16.86 -2.38
N TYR A 34 -0.36 16.02 -1.93
CA TYR A 34 -1.77 16.20 -2.26
C TYR A 34 -2.32 17.58 -1.90
N GLN A 35 -1.74 18.23 -0.90
CA GLN A 35 -2.08 19.60 -0.54
C GLN A 35 -1.66 20.63 -1.60
N SER A 36 -0.84 20.25 -2.57
CA SER A 36 -0.39 21.09 -3.67
C SER A 36 -1.07 20.78 -5.01
N LEU A 37 -1.91 19.73 -5.07
CA LEU A 37 -2.53 19.25 -6.32
C LEU A 37 -3.25 20.37 -7.08
N TYR A 38 -4.00 21.23 -6.39
CA TYR A 38 -4.76 22.31 -7.00
C TYR A 38 -3.88 23.36 -7.70
N ARG A 39 -2.57 23.40 -7.42
CA ARG A 39 -1.60 24.35 -8.01
C ARG A 39 -0.97 23.84 -9.29
N ILE A 40 -1.10 22.54 -9.59
CA ILE A 40 -0.48 21.95 -10.78
C ILE A 40 -1.19 22.48 -12.01
N GLU A 41 -0.47 23.15 -12.89
CA GLU A 41 -1.00 23.63 -14.18
C GLU A 41 -0.70 22.70 -15.33
N SER A 42 0.47 22.09 -15.30
CA SER A 42 0.87 21.13 -16.30
C SER A 42 1.76 20.06 -15.69
N ILE A 43 1.80 18.93 -16.34
CA ILE A 43 2.64 17.80 -15.96
C ILE A 43 3.34 17.26 -17.20
N ARG A 44 4.59 16.86 -17.06
CA ARG A 44 5.30 16.18 -18.14
C ARG A 44 4.67 14.83 -18.40
N GLN A 45 4.60 14.46 -19.67
CA GLN A 45 4.15 13.12 -20.05
C GLN A 45 5.12 12.08 -19.49
N GLY A 46 4.59 11.11 -18.75
CA GLY A 46 5.37 10.07 -18.09
C GLY A 46 4.59 9.39 -16.98
N PRO A 47 5.17 8.37 -16.33
CA PRO A 47 4.49 7.63 -15.27
C PRO A 47 4.26 8.50 -14.03
N LEU A 48 3.09 8.31 -13.41
CA LEU A 48 2.65 8.95 -12.17
C LEU A 48 2.32 7.87 -11.15
N ILE A 49 2.64 8.09 -9.89
CA ILE A 49 2.27 7.20 -8.79
C ILE A 49 1.36 7.93 -7.81
N PHE A 50 0.18 7.37 -7.54
CA PHE A 50 -0.67 7.84 -6.46
C PHE A 50 -0.53 6.91 -5.25
N SER A 51 -0.11 7.47 -4.12
CA SER A 51 -0.01 6.75 -2.83
C SER A 51 -1.04 7.25 -1.82
N ASP A 52 -1.13 6.67 -0.63
CA ASP A 52 -2.06 7.10 0.44
C ASP A 52 -3.55 7.16 0.02
N ILE A 53 -3.99 6.45 -1.01
CA ILE A 53 -5.32 6.62 -1.60
C ILE A 53 -6.46 6.39 -0.60
N ASP A 54 -6.30 5.46 0.31
CA ASP A 54 -7.25 5.14 1.38
C ASP A 54 -7.43 6.27 2.41
N ARG A 55 -6.47 7.21 2.47
CA ARG A 55 -6.44 8.34 3.42
C ARG A 55 -6.81 9.69 2.81
N LEU A 56 -7.08 9.72 1.50
CA LEU A 56 -7.43 10.96 0.81
C LEU A 56 -8.82 11.44 1.21
N THR A 57 -8.94 12.75 1.41
CA THR A 57 -10.24 13.40 1.54
C THR A 57 -11.02 13.34 0.20
N PRO A 58 -12.36 13.46 0.21
CA PRO A 58 -13.14 13.49 -1.03
C PRO A 58 -12.63 14.51 -2.05
N CYS A 59 -12.28 15.71 -1.59
CA CYS A 59 -11.73 16.76 -2.47
C CYS A 59 -10.36 16.37 -3.07
N GLN A 60 -9.48 15.74 -2.29
CA GLN A 60 -8.20 15.26 -2.81
C GLN A 60 -8.37 14.13 -3.82
N LYS A 61 -9.32 13.22 -3.60
CA LYS A 61 -9.67 12.17 -4.57
C LYS A 61 -10.19 12.75 -5.88
N GLU A 62 -11.08 13.76 -5.80
CA GLU A 62 -11.60 14.45 -6.97
C GLU A 62 -10.48 15.12 -7.77
N LEU A 63 -9.58 15.85 -7.11
CA LEU A 63 -8.43 16.50 -7.76
C LEU A 63 -7.47 15.48 -8.40
N ALA A 64 -7.18 14.38 -7.69
CA ALA A 64 -6.34 13.32 -8.22
C ALA A 64 -6.98 12.63 -9.44
N PHE A 65 -8.29 12.44 -9.40
CA PHE A 65 -9.05 11.90 -10.53
C PHE A 65 -9.04 12.86 -11.72
N SER A 66 -9.31 14.16 -11.51
CA SER A 66 -9.26 15.17 -12.59
C SER A 66 -7.87 15.25 -13.24
N LEU A 67 -6.81 14.93 -12.50
CA LEU A 67 -5.47 14.81 -13.06
C LEU A 67 -5.39 13.61 -14.04
N CYS A 68 -5.98 12.46 -13.67
CA CYS A 68 -6.02 11.30 -14.56
C CYS A 68 -6.88 11.55 -15.81
N GLU A 69 -8.03 12.23 -15.67
CA GLU A 69 -8.93 12.58 -16.81
C GLU A 69 -8.24 13.52 -17.82
N ALA A 70 -7.27 14.30 -17.37
CA ALA A 70 -6.52 15.19 -18.28
C ALA A 70 -5.48 14.45 -19.13
N ILE A 71 -5.20 13.19 -18.81
CA ILE A 71 -4.32 12.33 -19.58
C ILE A 71 -5.21 11.50 -20.51
N ASP A 72 -5.02 11.61 -21.82
CA ASP A 72 -5.80 10.88 -22.81
C ASP A 72 -5.72 9.37 -22.62
N GLU A 73 -6.87 8.68 -22.66
CA GLU A 73 -6.89 7.23 -22.80
C GLU A 73 -6.41 6.84 -24.23
N PRO A 74 -5.63 5.81 -24.42
CA PRO A 74 -5.18 4.77 -23.46
C PRO A 74 -3.92 5.12 -22.63
N LEU A 75 -3.36 6.30 -22.79
CA LEU A 75 -2.11 6.72 -22.11
C LEU A 75 -2.26 6.68 -20.59
N CYS A 76 -3.43 7.03 -20.06
CA CYS A 76 -3.69 7.00 -18.62
C CYS A 76 -3.48 5.59 -18.04
N GLN A 77 -3.95 4.54 -18.71
CA GLN A 77 -3.82 3.16 -18.22
C GLN A 77 -2.38 2.69 -18.11
N SER A 78 -1.49 3.18 -18.99
CA SER A 78 -0.08 2.80 -19.00
C SER A 78 0.80 3.73 -18.16
N LEU A 79 0.35 4.96 -17.89
CA LEU A 79 1.15 5.97 -17.20
C LEU A 79 0.77 6.13 -15.71
N VAL A 80 -0.43 5.76 -15.31
CA VAL A 80 -0.88 5.93 -13.92
C VAL A 80 -0.74 4.63 -13.14
N LEU A 81 0.13 4.63 -12.14
CA LEU A 81 0.21 3.57 -11.14
C LEU A 81 -0.69 3.95 -9.97
N ASN A 82 -1.59 3.04 -9.59
CA ASN A 82 -2.63 3.24 -8.57
C ASN A 82 -3.64 4.31 -8.97
N HIS A 83 -4.41 4.04 -10.01
CA HIS A 83 -5.47 4.97 -10.42
C HIS A 83 -6.48 5.21 -9.28
N PRO A 84 -6.74 6.48 -8.87
CA PRO A 84 -7.47 6.80 -7.63
C PRO A 84 -8.89 6.22 -7.53
N GLN A 85 -9.55 5.92 -8.64
CA GLN A 85 -10.88 5.30 -8.66
C GLN A 85 -10.84 3.78 -8.79
N ALA A 86 -9.75 3.22 -9.34
CA ALA A 86 -9.65 1.78 -9.58
C ALA A 86 -9.16 1.00 -8.35
N VAL A 87 -8.24 1.60 -7.57
CA VAL A 87 -7.65 0.97 -6.38
C VAL A 87 -8.73 0.52 -5.40
N MET A 88 -8.70 -0.76 -5.06
CA MET A 88 -9.64 -1.32 -4.09
C MET A 88 -9.28 -0.88 -2.66
N THR A 89 -10.30 -0.53 -1.89
CA THR A 89 -10.15 -0.38 -0.43
C THR A 89 -9.86 -1.73 0.21
N ARG A 90 -9.25 -1.73 1.40
CA ARG A 90 -8.96 -2.96 2.16
C ARG A 90 -10.17 -3.87 2.29
N GLU A 91 -11.34 -3.32 2.65
CA GLU A 91 -12.57 -4.09 2.82
C GLU A 91 -13.01 -4.77 1.52
N ARG A 92 -13.05 -4.02 0.42
CA ARG A 92 -13.43 -4.57 -0.89
C ARG A 92 -12.46 -5.66 -1.33
N LEU A 93 -11.16 -5.44 -1.15
CA LEU A 93 -10.14 -6.41 -1.50
C LEU A 93 -10.28 -7.70 -0.69
N LEU A 94 -10.31 -7.61 0.65
CA LEU A 94 -10.39 -8.81 1.50
C LEU A 94 -11.69 -9.59 1.28
N ALA A 95 -12.83 -8.89 1.09
CA ALA A 95 -14.10 -9.53 0.75
C ALA A 95 -14.03 -10.24 -0.62
N ARG A 96 -13.37 -9.64 -1.61
CA ARG A 96 -13.17 -10.24 -2.92
C ARG A 96 -12.25 -11.45 -2.87
N LEU A 97 -11.14 -11.35 -2.13
CA LEU A 97 -10.20 -12.46 -1.97
C LEU A 97 -10.83 -13.66 -1.26
N TRP A 98 -11.69 -13.43 -0.26
CA TRP A 98 -12.47 -14.52 0.34
C TRP A 98 -13.44 -15.16 -0.66
N LYS A 99 -14.19 -14.37 -1.42
CA LYS A 99 -15.12 -14.88 -2.45
C LYS A 99 -14.40 -15.64 -3.57
N GLY A 100 -13.18 -15.23 -3.90
CA GLY A 100 -12.33 -15.88 -4.90
C GLY A 100 -11.56 -17.10 -4.37
N GLY A 101 -11.72 -17.47 -3.10
CA GLY A 101 -11.03 -18.63 -2.49
C GLY A 101 -9.56 -18.39 -2.15
N TRP A 102 -9.05 -17.15 -2.27
CA TRP A 102 -7.69 -16.82 -1.85
C TRP A 102 -7.57 -16.81 -0.33
N ASN A 103 -8.44 -16.03 0.37
CA ASN A 103 -8.45 -15.96 1.82
C ASN A 103 -9.42 -16.98 2.41
N HIS A 104 -8.97 -17.71 3.43
CA HIS A 104 -9.77 -18.67 4.18
C HIS A 104 -10.49 -18.06 5.40
N TYR A 105 -10.40 -16.74 5.57
CA TYR A 105 -11.09 -15.98 6.61
C TYR A 105 -11.96 -14.90 6.01
N ARG A 106 -13.03 -14.54 6.70
CA ARG A 106 -13.95 -13.47 6.29
C ARG A 106 -13.76 -12.21 7.11
N ILE A 107 -14.16 -11.11 6.50
CA ILE A 107 -14.32 -9.84 7.18
C ILE A 107 -15.79 -9.44 7.16
N HIS A 108 -16.22 -8.73 8.19
CA HIS A 108 -17.60 -8.29 8.34
C HIS A 108 -17.64 -6.84 8.84
N PRO A 109 -18.61 -6.01 8.36
CA PRO A 109 -18.84 -4.69 8.93
C PRO A 109 -19.27 -4.82 10.39
N CYS A 110 -18.64 -4.10 11.29
CA CYS A 110 -19.01 -4.14 12.71
C CYS A 110 -20.45 -3.62 12.96
N ALA A 111 -20.91 -2.66 12.14
CA ALA A 111 -22.25 -2.12 12.23
C ALA A 111 -23.38 -3.12 11.85
N ALA A 112 -23.06 -4.23 11.24
CA ALA A 112 -24.03 -5.25 10.86
C ALA A 112 -24.17 -6.41 11.87
N GLU A 113 -23.40 -6.42 12.99
CA GLU A 113 -23.67 -7.29 14.14
C GLU A 113 -25.04 -6.91 14.74
N PRO A 114 -26.01 -7.79 15.07
CA PRO A 114 -25.81 -9.19 15.48
C PRO A 114 -26.10 -10.28 14.46
N ASP A 115 -26.47 -9.96 13.22
CA ASP A 115 -27.01 -10.95 12.27
C ASP A 115 -25.94 -11.70 11.46
N LEU A 116 -24.68 -11.46 11.75
CA LEU A 116 -23.56 -12.01 10.97
C LEU A 116 -23.29 -13.49 11.28
N PRO A 117 -23.08 -14.34 10.27
CA PRO A 117 -22.66 -15.73 10.42
C PRO A 117 -21.16 -15.80 10.70
N LEU A 118 -20.75 -15.45 11.93
CA LEU A 118 -19.34 -15.38 12.34
C LEU A 118 -18.79 -16.77 12.69
N ARG A 119 -17.55 -17.02 12.27
CA ARG A 119 -16.72 -18.14 12.72
C ARG A 119 -15.74 -17.62 13.78
N PHE A 120 -15.96 -17.98 15.04
CA PHE A 120 -15.09 -17.61 16.15
C PHE A 120 -13.80 -18.47 16.19
N PRO A 121 -12.69 -17.94 16.76
CA PRO A 121 -12.57 -16.61 17.36
C PRO A 121 -12.49 -15.49 16.30
N VAL A 122 -12.83 -14.27 16.70
CA VAL A 122 -12.77 -13.07 15.87
C VAL A 122 -11.99 -11.97 16.59
N PHE A 123 -11.62 -10.89 15.87
CA PHE A 123 -11.08 -9.67 16.47
C PHE A 123 -11.59 -8.44 15.73
N ILE A 124 -11.50 -7.28 16.39
CA ILE A 124 -11.97 -6.00 15.85
C ILE A 124 -10.77 -5.12 15.50
N ARG A 125 -10.82 -4.46 14.35
CA ARG A 125 -9.87 -3.41 13.96
C ARG A 125 -10.55 -2.26 13.23
N ARG A 126 -9.87 -1.11 13.16
CA ARG A 126 -10.32 0.00 12.29
C ARG A 126 -10.07 -0.32 10.82
N ILE A 127 -10.97 0.17 9.96
CA ILE A 127 -10.92 -0.06 8.50
C ILE A 127 -9.68 0.60 7.89
N HIS A 128 -9.40 1.85 8.25
CA HIS A 128 -8.45 2.72 7.54
C HIS A 128 -7.15 3.01 8.31
N ASP A 129 -6.85 2.27 9.39
CA ASP A 129 -5.60 2.45 10.09
C ASP A 129 -4.66 1.25 9.96
N HIS A 130 -3.37 1.47 10.30
CA HIS A 130 -2.34 0.44 10.29
C HIS A 130 -1.88 0.06 11.72
N ASN A 131 -2.68 0.43 12.75
CA ASN A 131 -2.32 0.21 14.15
C ASN A 131 -2.57 -1.22 14.65
N GLY A 132 -3.14 -2.08 13.80
CA GLY A 132 -3.45 -3.48 14.14
C GLY A 132 -4.82 -3.65 14.82
N PRO A 133 -5.04 -4.78 15.50
CA PRO A 133 -6.30 -5.06 16.17
C PRO A 133 -6.51 -4.14 17.38
N LEU A 134 -7.79 -3.81 17.63
CA LEU A 134 -8.24 -3.08 18.82
C LEU A 134 -8.55 -4.01 19.99
N THR A 135 -8.72 -5.30 19.72
CA THR A 135 -9.06 -6.31 20.72
C THR A 135 -8.10 -7.49 20.65
N GLN A 136 -8.04 -8.25 21.72
CA GLN A 136 -7.58 -9.63 21.69
C GLN A 136 -8.58 -10.51 20.92
N LEU A 137 -8.29 -11.80 20.78
CA LEU A 137 -9.24 -12.76 20.22
C LEU A 137 -10.49 -12.84 21.09
N ILE A 138 -11.63 -12.79 20.46
CA ILE A 138 -12.97 -12.84 21.04
C ILE A 138 -13.55 -14.18 20.65
N HIS A 139 -14.06 -14.94 21.65
CA HIS A 139 -14.40 -16.36 21.45
C HIS A 139 -15.89 -16.61 21.29
N ASP A 140 -16.74 -15.67 21.66
CA ASP A 140 -18.19 -15.82 21.52
C ASP A 140 -18.90 -14.48 21.23
N ARG A 141 -20.19 -14.59 20.93
CA ARG A 141 -21.01 -13.45 20.53
C ARG A 141 -21.29 -12.47 21.69
N LEU A 142 -21.40 -12.97 22.91
CA LEU A 142 -21.64 -12.11 24.06
C LEU A 142 -20.42 -11.24 24.34
N GLU A 143 -19.23 -11.83 24.32
CA GLU A 143 -17.97 -11.10 24.44
C GLU A 143 -17.83 -10.08 23.30
N LEU A 144 -18.17 -10.46 22.07
CA LEU A 144 -18.11 -9.55 20.92
C LEU A 144 -18.97 -8.29 21.13
N ARG A 145 -20.22 -8.45 21.56
CA ARG A 145 -21.13 -7.34 21.85
C ARG A 145 -20.61 -6.45 22.95
N ASN A 146 -20.10 -7.03 24.02
CA ASN A 146 -19.50 -6.29 25.13
C ASN A 146 -18.29 -5.47 24.66
N ARG A 147 -17.44 -6.03 23.78
CA ARG A 147 -16.28 -5.31 23.21
C ARG A 147 -16.70 -4.18 22.28
N ILE A 148 -17.68 -4.40 21.41
CA ILE A 148 -18.22 -3.36 20.53
C ILE A 148 -18.79 -2.20 21.37
N HIS A 149 -19.56 -2.51 22.40
CA HIS A 149 -20.12 -1.51 23.32
C HIS A 149 -19.02 -0.70 24.02
N ALA A 150 -18.01 -1.38 24.56
CA ALA A 150 -16.86 -0.73 25.20
C ALA A 150 -16.09 0.20 24.24
N LEU A 151 -15.85 -0.25 23.00
CA LEU A 151 -15.21 0.57 21.98
C LEU A 151 -16.07 1.79 21.61
N THR A 152 -17.39 1.62 21.52
CA THR A 152 -18.31 2.73 21.24
C THR A 152 -18.29 3.78 22.35
N LEU A 153 -18.29 3.35 23.62
CA LEU A 153 -18.13 4.25 24.77
C LEU A 153 -16.77 4.97 24.78
N ALA A 154 -15.73 4.33 24.25
CA ALA A 154 -14.40 4.93 24.08
C ALA A 154 -14.30 5.88 22.85
N GLY A 155 -15.42 6.11 22.13
CA GLY A 155 -15.48 7.05 21.01
C GLY A 155 -15.27 6.43 19.63
N GLU A 156 -15.12 5.10 19.53
CA GLU A 156 -15.03 4.43 18.24
C GLU A 156 -16.42 4.39 17.57
N GLN A 157 -16.42 4.54 16.24
CA GLN A 157 -17.63 4.48 15.44
C GLN A 157 -17.77 3.08 14.80
N PRO A 158 -18.84 2.30 15.10
CA PRO A 158 -19.01 0.94 14.56
C PRO A 158 -18.92 0.86 13.03
N ASN A 159 -19.36 1.89 12.30
CA ASN A 159 -19.25 1.98 10.85
C ASN A 159 -17.82 2.19 10.33
N ARG A 160 -16.85 2.46 11.22
CA ARG A 160 -15.41 2.53 10.92
C ARG A 160 -14.64 1.32 11.41
N LEU A 161 -15.34 0.32 11.94
CA LEU A 161 -14.77 -0.90 12.48
C LEU A 161 -15.15 -2.10 11.60
N MET A 162 -14.25 -3.08 11.54
CA MET A 162 -14.49 -4.39 10.94
C MET A 162 -14.20 -5.50 11.94
N ILE A 163 -15.02 -6.54 11.89
CA ILE A 163 -14.81 -7.81 12.57
C ILE A 163 -14.08 -8.73 11.60
N ILE A 164 -13.01 -9.35 12.03
CA ILE A 164 -12.20 -10.26 11.22
C ILE A 164 -12.20 -11.63 11.88
N GLU A 165 -12.55 -12.67 11.13
CA GLU A 165 -12.39 -14.05 11.56
C GLU A 165 -10.90 -14.38 11.70
N TYR A 166 -10.53 -14.95 12.84
CA TYR A 166 -9.16 -15.39 13.06
C TYR A 166 -8.85 -16.62 12.23
N LEU A 167 -7.68 -16.63 11.62
CA LEU A 167 -7.11 -17.80 10.97
C LEU A 167 -5.74 -18.08 11.60
N ASP A 168 -5.56 -19.29 12.09
CA ASP A 168 -4.28 -19.73 12.63
C ASP A 168 -3.30 -20.04 11.48
N THR A 169 -2.29 -19.21 11.34
CA THR A 169 -1.24 -19.35 10.32
C THR A 169 0.11 -19.76 10.93
N ARG A 170 0.09 -20.39 12.11
CA ARG A 170 1.31 -20.92 12.72
C ARG A 170 1.91 -22.04 11.89
N GLY A 171 3.21 -22.00 11.71
CA GLY A 171 3.96 -23.14 11.19
C GLY A 171 4.09 -24.28 12.20
N ALA A 172 4.61 -25.41 11.76
CA ALA A 172 4.86 -26.57 12.62
C ALA A 172 5.85 -26.28 13.78
N ASP A 173 6.67 -25.26 13.63
CA ASP A 173 7.60 -24.75 14.66
C ASP A 173 6.94 -23.80 15.69
N GLY A 174 5.62 -23.60 15.59
CA GLY A 174 4.84 -22.73 16.47
C GLY A 174 4.99 -21.24 16.18
N LEU A 175 5.67 -20.84 15.11
CA LEU A 175 5.85 -19.46 14.75
C LEU A 175 4.85 -18.99 13.69
N PHE A 176 4.35 -17.78 13.87
CA PHE A 176 3.67 -17.02 12.83
C PHE A 176 4.70 -16.37 11.91
N ARG A 177 4.42 -16.36 10.62
CA ARG A 177 5.20 -15.70 9.59
C ARG A 177 4.36 -14.68 8.89
N LYS A 178 4.80 -13.42 8.91
CA LYS A 178 4.19 -12.37 8.12
C LYS A 178 5.18 -11.92 7.05
N TYR A 179 4.88 -12.29 5.83
CA TYR A 179 5.63 -11.92 4.64
C TYR A 179 5.23 -10.53 4.17
N SER A 180 6.21 -9.78 3.67
CA SER A 180 5.98 -8.48 3.03
C SER A 180 6.62 -8.46 1.66
N THR A 181 5.85 -8.07 0.65
CA THR A 181 6.31 -8.02 -0.75
C THR A 181 5.81 -6.75 -1.41
N PHE A 182 6.67 -6.07 -2.15
CA PHE A 182 6.33 -4.85 -2.89
C PHE A 182 5.92 -5.18 -4.32
N ARG A 183 5.04 -4.35 -4.88
CA ARG A 183 4.84 -4.22 -6.32
C ARG A 183 5.20 -2.81 -6.75
N ILE A 184 5.97 -2.69 -7.83
CA ILE A 184 6.25 -1.43 -8.55
C ILE A 184 6.13 -1.74 -10.04
N GLY A 185 5.08 -1.24 -10.68
CA GLY A 185 4.76 -1.57 -12.06
C GLY A 185 4.59 -3.07 -12.28
N ASN A 186 5.48 -3.67 -13.06
CA ASN A 186 5.46 -5.12 -13.36
C ASN A 186 6.42 -5.94 -12.48
N GLN A 187 7.10 -5.31 -11.51
CA GLN A 187 8.03 -5.98 -10.63
C GLN A 187 7.38 -6.34 -9.29
N ILE A 188 7.59 -7.57 -8.84
CA ILE A 188 7.25 -8.08 -7.52
C ILE A 188 8.57 -8.30 -6.76
N ILE A 189 8.71 -7.63 -5.62
CA ILE A 189 9.98 -7.52 -4.89
C ILE A 189 9.77 -7.98 -3.46
N PRO A 190 10.31 -9.14 -3.04
CA PRO A 190 10.26 -9.58 -1.65
C PRO A 190 10.90 -8.55 -0.72
N GLY A 191 10.25 -8.26 0.40
CA GLY A 191 10.70 -7.24 1.35
C GLY A 191 11.34 -7.81 2.62
N HIS A 192 10.58 -8.58 3.38
CA HIS A 192 11.03 -9.23 4.62
C HIS A 192 10.01 -10.26 5.12
N ILE A 193 10.43 -11.07 6.09
CA ILE A 193 9.56 -11.92 6.89
C ILE A 193 9.65 -11.48 8.36
N ILE A 194 8.51 -11.25 9.00
CA ILE A 194 8.44 -11.09 10.45
C ILE A 194 8.06 -12.43 11.06
N PHE A 195 8.90 -12.94 11.96
CA PHE A 195 8.64 -14.15 12.75
C PHE A 195 8.14 -13.76 14.13
N SER A 196 7.07 -14.37 14.60
CA SER A 196 6.48 -14.05 15.89
C SER A 196 5.90 -15.29 16.56
N ARG A 197 5.94 -15.34 17.90
CA ARG A 197 5.19 -16.33 18.71
C ARG A 197 3.74 -15.89 18.95
N HIS A 198 3.43 -14.63 18.62
CA HIS A 198 2.10 -14.05 18.78
C HIS A 198 1.41 -13.89 17.43
N TRP A 199 0.11 -14.09 17.40
CA TRP A 199 -0.70 -13.95 16.19
C TRP A 199 -0.68 -12.52 15.60
N VAL A 200 -0.46 -11.51 16.45
CA VAL A 200 -0.20 -10.13 16.00
C VAL A 200 1.30 -9.98 15.76
N ALA A 201 1.74 -10.29 14.56
CA ALA A 201 3.15 -10.15 14.17
C ALA A 201 3.51 -8.68 13.87
N LYS A 202 3.66 -7.86 14.93
CA LYS A 202 3.94 -6.43 14.77
C LYS A 202 5.34 -6.04 15.24
N ASP A 203 5.69 -6.40 16.44
CA ASP A 203 6.91 -5.97 17.12
C ASP A 203 7.70 -7.19 17.57
N SER A 204 8.17 -7.97 16.63
CA SER A 204 9.10 -9.05 16.98
C SER A 204 10.45 -8.45 17.34
N PRO A 205 11.07 -8.87 18.45
CA PRO A 205 12.45 -8.50 18.73
C PRO A 205 13.33 -8.89 17.54
N PRO A 206 14.43 -8.15 17.29
CA PRO A 206 15.33 -8.49 16.21
C PRO A 206 15.85 -9.91 16.42
N GLU A 207 15.35 -10.83 15.62
CA GLU A 207 15.87 -12.20 15.56
C GLU A 207 17.01 -12.26 14.54
N PRO A 208 17.97 -13.17 14.70
CA PRO A 208 19.00 -13.36 13.69
C PRO A 208 18.36 -13.67 12.34
N VAL A 209 19.00 -13.23 11.28
CA VAL A 209 18.54 -13.46 9.90
C VAL A 209 18.36 -14.95 9.69
N ARG A 210 17.13 -15.35 9.42
CA ARG A 210 16.82 -16.76 9.16
C ARG A 210 17.16 -17.09 7.73
N GLU A 211 17.59 -18.31 7.50
CA GLU A 211 17.84 -18.80 6.13
C GLU A 211 16.57 -18.73 5.27
N GLU A 212 15.40 -18.97 5.89
CA GLU A 212 14.11 -18.80 5.25
C GLU A 212 13.88 -17.38 4.71
N GLU A 213 14.26 -16.32 5.46
CA GLU A 213 14.16 -14.95 4.97
C GLU A 213 15.13 -14.69 3.82
N ARG A 214 16.35 -15.22 3.87
CA ARG A 214 17.34 -15.11 2.78
C ARG A 214 16.81 -15.77 1.52
N GLN A 215 16.35 -17.01 1.64
CA GLN A 215 15.79 -17.77 0.53
C GLN A 215 14.58 -17.05 -0.08
N PHE A 216 13.64 -16.58 0.76
CA PHE A 216 12.49 -15.80 0.32
C PHE A 216 12.89 -14.55 -0.49
N LEU A 217 13.89 -13.79 -0.01
CA LEU A 217 14.37 -12.60 -0.69
C LEU A 217 15.02 -12.93 -2.04
N HIS A 218 15.71 -14.05 -2.16
CA HIS A 218 16.41 -14.43 -3.40
C HIS A 218 15.48 -15.10 -4.41
N GLU A 219 14.66 -16.03 -4.00
CA GLU A 219 13.86 -16.89 -4.87
C GLU A 219 12.53 -16.28 -5.31
N ASN A 220 11.95 -15.39 -4.50
CA ASN A 220 10.65 -14.77 -4.76
C ASN A 220 9.55 -15.81 -5.07
N PRO A 221 9.33 -16.80 -4.20
CA PRO A 221 8.55 -18.01 -4.53
C PRO A 221 7.06 -17.74 -4.80
N HIS A 222 6.54 -16.58 -4.36
CA HIS A 222 5.11 -16.26 -4.47
C HIS A 222 4.80 -15.25 -5.57
N ARG A 223 5.75 -14.96 -6.47
CA ARG A 223 5.69 -13.88 -7.45
C ARG A 223 4.41 -13.89 -8.29
N GLU A 224 4.06 -15.03 -8.89
CA GLU A 224 2.93 -15.13 -9.83
C GLU A 224 1.58 -14.94 -9.11
N ALA A 225 1.42 -15.59 -7.95
CA ALA A 225 0.20 -15.46 -7.15
C ALA A 225 0.01 -14.03 -6.64
N LEU A 226 1.08 -13.39 -6.14
CA LEU A 226 1.02 -12.00 -5.67
C LEU A 226 0.76 -11.02 -6.81
N MET A 227 1.33 -11.24 -7.99
CA MET A 227 1.02 -10.41 -9.17
C MET A 227 -0.48 -10.48 -9.51
N THR A 228 -1.10 -11.66 -9.46
CA THR A 228 -2.53 -11.84 -9.68
C THR A 228 -3.36 -11.06 -8.65
N ILE A 229 -3.02 -11.19 -7.36
CA ILE A 229 -3.71 -10.48 -6.28
C ILE A 229 -3.58 -8.95 -6.43
N PHE A 230 -2.40 -8.46 -6.74
CA PHE A 230 -2.18 -7.03 -6.98
C PHE A 230 -2.96 -6.50 -8.20
N LYS A 231 -3.06 -7.29 -9.27
CA LYS A 231 -3.88 -6.94 -10.44
C LYS A 231 -5.37 -6.88 -10.09
N GLU A 232 -5.87 -7.84 -9.31
CA GLU A 232 -7.26 -7.80 -8.82
C GLU A 232 -7.54 -6.58 -7.95
N ALA A 233 -6.55 -6.15 -7.15
CA ALA A 233 -6.66 -4.96 -6.32
C ALA A 233 -6.56 -3.64 -7.10
N CYS A 234 -6.16 -3.67 -8.37
CA CYS A 234 -5.78 -2.50 -9.17
C CYS A 234 -4.70 -1.64 -8.48
N ILE A 235 -3.68 -2.30 -7.91
CA ILE A 235 -2.57 -1.65 -7.21
C ILE A 235 -1.26 -2.00 -7.93
N GLU A 236 -0.62 -1.01 -8.52
CA GLU A 236 0.65 -1.14 -9.25
C GLU A 236 1.85 -0.63 -8.44
N TYR A 237 1.59 0.11 -7.34
CA TYR A 237 2.60 0.57 -6.39
C TYR A 237 2.10 0.35 -4.97
N GLY A 238 2.74 -0.53 -4.23
CA GLY A 238 2.33 -0.84 -2.87
C GLY A 238 3.10 -2.00 -2.25
N ARG A 239 2.76 -2.32 -1.00
CA ARG A 239 3.28 -3.48 -0.29
C ARG A 239 2.13 -4.32 0.23
N ILE A 240 2.14 -5.60 -0.11
CA ILE A 240 1.25 -6.61 0.43
C ILE A 240 1.88 -7.24 1.67
N ASP A 241 1.09 -7.35 2.74
CA ASP A 241 1.41 -8.11 3.94
C ASP A 241 0.51 -9.35 3.96
N TYR A 242 1.10 -10.55 4.05
CA TYR A 242 0.40 -11.84 3.96
C TYR A 242 1.07 -12.90 4.82
N SER A 243 0.38 -14.01 5.03
CA SER A 243 0.90 -15.24 5.64
C SER A 243 0.57 -16.45 4.76
N LEU A 244 1.10 -17.60 5.09
CA LEU A 244 0.72 -18.86 4.48
C LEU A 244 -0.12 -19.68 5.47
N HIS A 245 -1.17 -20.31 4.96
CA HIS A 245 -1.97 -21.29 5.67
C HIS A 245 -2.12 -22.50 4.76
N GLU A 246 -1.59 -23.65 5.19
CA GLU A 246 -1.58 -24.87 4.36
C GLU A 246 -1.00 -24.65 2.94
N GLY A 247 0.06 -23.83 2.86
CA GLY A 247 0.68 -23.48 1.59
C GLY A 247 -0.04 -22.39 0.78
N ASN A 248 -1.24 -21.95 1.18
CA ASN A 248 -2.03 -20.95 0.48
C ASN A 248 -1.81 -19.56 1.05
N ILE A 249 -1.71 -18.56 0.18
CA ILE A 249 -1.53 -17.15 0.56
C ILE A 249 -2.79 -16.64 1.27
N GLN A 250 -2.59 -16.01 2.43
CA GLN A 250 -3.61 -15.33 3.22
C GLN A 250 -3.24 -13.85 3.32
N VAL A 251 -3.93 -12.99 2.61
CA VAL A 251 -3.62 -11.56 2.52
C VAL A 251 -4.23 -10.80 3.68
N TRP A 252 -3.42 -10.01 4.39
CA TRP A 252 -3.88 -9.15 5.49
C TRP A 252 -4.19 -7.73 5.03
N GLU A 253 -3.34 -7.18 4.15
CA GLU A 253 -3.54 -5.84 3.59
C GLU A 253 -2.63 -5.59 2.40
N ILE A 254 -2.99 -4.62 1.56
CA ILE A 254 -2.08 -3.96 0.63
C ILE A 254 -2.03 -2.48 1.01
N ASN A 255 -0.83 -1.99 1.32
CA ASN A 255 -0.57 -0.61 1.67
C ASN A 255 -0.05 0.15 0.45
N THR A 256 -0.78 1.17 0.00
CA THR A 256 -0.38 2.01 -1.16
C THR A 256 0.63 3.10 -0.80
N ASN A 257 0.97 3.26 0.48
CA ASN A 257 2.08 4.11 0.95
C ASN A 257 2.94 3.36 1.98
N PRO A 258 3.61 2.28 1.59
CA PRO A 258 4.43 1.50 2.50
C PRO A 258 5.71 2.24 2.86
N ILE A 259 6.24 1.95 4.04
CA ILE A 259 7.65 2.25 4.31
C ILE A 259 8.48 1.38 3.37
N LEU A 260 9.22 2.01 2.46
CA LEU A 260 10.06 1.28 1.50
C LEU A 260 11.22 0.61 2.21
N ILE A 261 11.92 1.35 3.06
CA ILE A 261 13.02 0.86 3.88
C ILE A 261 13.28 1.86 4.99
N TYR A 262 13.71 1.39 6.16
CA TYR A 262 14.07 2.25 7.28
C TYR A 262 15.52 2.75 7.18
N GLU A 263 15.90 3.64 8.08
CA GLU A 263 17.28 4.11 8.28
C GLU A 263 18.20 2.96 8.68
N LYS A 264 19.47 2.99 8.24
CA LYS A 264 20.45 1.92 8.47
C LYS A 264 20.63 1.55 9.93
N TYR A 265 20.55 2.52 10.84
CA TYR A 265 20.72 2.29 12.28
C TYR A 265 19.62 1.45 12.94
N ARG A 266 18.47 1.28 12.26
CA ARG A 266 17.35 0.45 12.72
C ARG A 266 17.55 -1.04 12.46
N TYR A 267 18.61 -1.40 11.73
CA TYR A 267 18.89 -2.78 11.37
C TYR A 267 20.15 -3.26 12.06
N ALA A 268 20.17 -4.54 12.46
CA ALA A 268 21.37 -5.22 12.84
C ALA A 268 22.37 -5.23 11.66
N LYS A 269 23.67 -5.20 11.95
CA LYS A 269 24.72 -5.12 10.90
C LYS A 269 24.61 -6.25 9.88
N GLU A 270 24.27 -7.43 10.34
CA GLU A 270 24.10 -8.65 9.53
C GLU A 270 22.95 -8.55 8.52
N MET A 271 21.99 -7.68 8.80
CA MET A 271 20.84 -7.41 7.92
C MET A 271 21.17 -6.41 6.81
N LEU A 272 22.19 -5.59 6.95
CA LEU A 272 22.48 -4.50 6.01
C LEU A 272 22.68 -4.97 4.56
N PRO A 273 23.38 -6.10 4.27
CA PRO A 273 23.49 -6.59 2.90
C PRO A 273 22.13 -6.94 2.26
N LEU A 274 21.23 -7.57 3.01
CA LEU A 274 19.89 -7.91 2.54
C LEU A 274 19.03 -6.65 2.33
N LYS A 275 19.18 -5.65 3.19
CA LYS A 275 18.47 -4.37 3.03
C LYS A 275 19.03 -3.55 1.86
N GLN A 276 20.32 -3.66 1.58
CA GLN A 276 20.91 -3.08 0.36
C GLN A 276 20.35 -3.77 -0.89
N LEU A 277 20.30 -5.11 -0.91
CA LEU A 277 19.67 -5.86 -2.01
C LEU A 277 18.22 -5.42 -2.25
N LEU A 278 17.43 -5.24 -1.19
CA LEU A 278 16.07 -4.72 -1.30
C LEU A 278 16.06 -3.31 -1.92
N ALA A 279 16.92 -2.42 -1.44
CA ALA A 279 17.02 -1.05 -1.94
C ALA A 279 17.40 -1.00 -3.43
N ASP A 280 18.34 -1.84 -3.84
CA ASP A 280 18.79 -1.94 -5.23
C ASP A 280 17.65 -2.40 -6.14
N ARG A 281 16.90 -3.43 -5.74
CA ARG A 281 15.72 -3.92 -6.47
C ARG A 281 14.60 -2.89 -6.56
N LEU A 282 14.34 -2.15 -5.47
CA LEU A 282 13.36 -1.05 -5.47
C LEU A 282 13.78 0.05 -6.45
N ASN A 283 15.07 0.41 -6.47
CA ASN A 283 15.61 1.42 -7.36
C ASN A 283 15.56 0.97 -8.84
N GLU A 284 15.87 -0.30 -9.11
CA GLU A 284 15.76 -0.90 -10.44
C GLU A 284 14.30 -0.88 -10.93
N ALA A 285 13.35 -1.33 -10.11
CA ALA A 285 11.93 -1.35 -10.45
C ALA A 285 11.37 0.06 -10.72
N LEU A 286 11.77 1.06 -9.92
CA LEU A 286 11.41 2.45 -10.17
C LEU A 286 12.05 2.99 -11.46
N SER A 287 13.28 2.57 -11.76
CA SER A 287 13.96 2.94 -13.00
C SER A 287 13.30 2.33 -14.23
N GLU A 288 12.83 1.08 -14.13
CA GLU A 288 12.04 0.44 -15.19
C GLU A 288 10.67 1.11 -15.36
N ALA A 289 9.97 1.37 -14.25
CA ALA A 289 8.69 2.07 -14.28
C ALA A 289 8.82 3.47 -14.92
N ALA A 290 9.95 4.16 -14.72
CA ALA A 290 10.22 5.46 -15.32
C ALA A 290 10.33 5.42 -16.85
N LYS A 291 10.56 4.25 -17.45
CA LYS A 291 10.65 4.05 -18.91
C LYS A 291 9.28 3.83 -19.56
N ILE A 292 8.23 3.57 -18.77
CA ILE A 292 6.86 3.41 -19.28
C ILE A 292 6.44 4.74 -19.93
N GLY A 293 5.95 4.69 -21.16
CA GLY A 293 5.59 5.87 -21.96
C GLY A 293 6.74 6.52 -22.74
N GLY A 294 8.01 6.19 -22.44
CA GLY A 294 9.15 6.69 -23.22
C GLY A 294 9.33 6.02 -24.58
N ASN A 295 8.85 4.80 -24.75
CA ASN A 295 9.01 4.04 -25.99
C ASN A 295 8.00 4.40 -27.11
N GLY A 296 7.03 5.26 -26.83
CA GLY A 296 6.08 5.79 -27.81
C GLY A 296 6.40 7.22 -28.28
N LEU A 297 7.44 7.83 -27.72
CA LEU A 297 7.87 9.17 -28.14
C LEU A 297 8.67 9.07 -29.44
N ILE A 298 8.21 9.77 -30.46
CA ILE A 298 8.96 9.94 -31.73
C ILE A 298 10.34 10.52 -31.37
N PRO A 299 11.45 9.90 -31.76
CA PRO A 299 12.76 10.44 -31.50
C PRO A 299 12.87 11.88 -32.06
N GLY A 300 13.13 12.86 -31.18
CA GLY A 300 13.26 14.26 -31.54
C GLY A 300 12.00 15.12 -31.39
N GLY A 301 10.87 14.58 -30.96
CA GLY A 301 9.66 15.37 -30.63
C GLY A 301 9.77 16.04 -29.25
N GLU A 302 9.53 17.36 -29.16
CA GLU A 302 9.33 18.02 -27.88
C GLU A 302 8.09 17.45 -27.21
N VAL A 303 8.26 16.87 -25.99
CA VAL A 303 7.14 16.36 -25.20
C VAL A 303 6.36 17.56 -24.69
N GLN A 304 5.19 17.80 -25.27
CA GLN A 304 4.30 18.86 -24.82
C GLN A 304 3.76 18.52 -23.42
N PRO A 305 3.83 19.44 -22.46
CA PRO A 305 3.26 19.19 -21.14
C PRO A 305 1.74 19.08 -21.23
N ILE A 306 1.18 18.09 -20.50
CA ILE A 306 -0.27 17.93 -20.37
C ILE A 306 -0.78 19.09 -19.50
N ARG A 307 -1.63 19.93 -20.05
CA ARG A 307 -2.29 21.01 -19.29
C ARG A 307 -3.47 20.47 -18.51
N LEU A 308 -3.51 20.80 -17.23
CA LEU A 308 -4.57 20.34 -16.35
C LEU A 308 -5.76 21.33 -16.34
N PRO A 309 -6.99 20.82 -16.31
CA PRO A 309 -8.18 21.65 -16.21
C PRO A 309 -8.15 22.46 -14.90
N LEU A 310 -8.82 23.63 -14.91
CA LEU A 310 -8.96 24.45 -13.72
C LEU A 310 -9.82 23.71 -12.67
N PRO A 311 -9.44 23.77 -11.37
CA PRO A 311 -10.28 23.22 -10.31
C PRO A 311 -11.71 23.78 -10.39
N ARG A 312 -12.72 22.96 -10.05
CA ARG A 312 -14.13 23.40 -10.05
C ARG A 312 -14.38 24.51 -9.02
N SER A 313 -13.70 24.46 -7.86
CA SER A 313 -13.82 25.47 -6.79
C SER A 313 -13.21 26.81 -7.20
N PRO A 314 -13.97 27.94 -7.12
CA PRO A 314 -13.45 29.28 -7.39
C PRO A 314 -12.25 29.67 -6.52
N LEU A 315 -12.25 29.27 -5.24
CA LEU A 315 -11.15 29.52 -4.30
C LEU A 315 -9.87 28.81 -4.75
N LEU A 316 -9.98 27.54 -5.17
CA LEU A 316 -8.84 26.76 -5.65
C LEU A 316 -8.32 27.31 -7.00
N ARG A 317 -9.20 27.81 -7.88
CA ARG A 317 -8.79 28.52 -9.12
C ARG A 317 -7.98 29.78 -8.82
N TRP A 318 -8.44 30.56 -7.87
CA TRP A 318 -7.74 31.78 -7.44
C TRP A 318 -6.37 31.44 -6.83
N GLN A 319 -6.30 30.45 -5.93
CA GLN A 319 -5.05 30.00 -5.33
C GLN A 319 -4.06 29.44 -6.37
N ARG A 320 -4.54 28.73 -7.40
CA ARG A 320 -3.72 28.23 -8.50
C ARG A 320 -3.09 29.37 -9.29
N ARG A 321 -3.85 30.42 -9.59
CA ARG A 321 -3.33 31.59 -10.31
C ARG A 321 -2.23 32.34 -9.55
N LEU A 322 -2.27 32.33 -8.22
CA LEU A 322 -1.28 33.04 -7.40
C LEU A 322 0.06 32.28 -7.30
N ARG A 323 0.06 30.98 -7.32
CA ARG A 323 1.26 30.14 -7.15
C ARG A 323 1.16 28.85 -7.99
N PRO A 324 1.28 28.94 -9.32
CA PRO A 324 1.25 27.78 -10.18
C PRO A 324 2.46 26.88 -9.95
N VAL A 325 2.28 25.57 -10.19
CA VAL A 325 3.33 24.55 -10.16
C VAL A 325 3.35 23.84 -11.51
N PHE A 326 4.53 23.76 -12.11
CA PHE A 326 4.81 23.00 -13.33
C PHE A 326 5.62 21.77 -12.93
N LEU A 327 5.23 20.59 -13.37
CA LEU A 327 5.86 19.30 -13.05
C LEU A 327 6.40 18.61 -14.29
#